data_7f5fb896ffd14cfd5ca76362d46c5e8e
#
_entry.id   7f5fb896ffd14cfd5ca76362d46c5e8e
#
_cell.length_a   1.000
_cell.length_b   1.000
_cell.length_c   1.000
_cell.angle_alpha   90.00
_cell.angle_beta   90.00
_cell.angle_gamma   90.00
#
_symmetry.space_group_name_H-M   'P 1'
#
loop_
_entity.id
_entity.type
_entity.pdbx_description
1 polymer ?
#
loop_
_entity_poly.entity_id
_entity_poly.type
_entity_poly.pdbx_seq_one_letter_code
_entity_poly.pdbx_strand_id
1 'polypeptide(L)'
;MTPVDVQEAAVRTPSATGTDVVDDVRLFVPDQDVSEPEVSIVIPALNEELTIADFVAWCHEGLREAGVRGEILIVDSSDDATAEIALAGGARVLATPRRGLGRAYIDALPHIRGRYVVMGDADCTYDFRQLGGFVRAFREGYEFVMGSRWRGSIEPGSMPALHRHLGTPVTTWILNRVYGSRFTDIHCGMRGITRDALRRMDISSQSWEYASEMVLKSVHMRLRTTEVPVRFLKDRAGRLSHHKRSGWWSPFQAAWVNLRAMFVYGADFFALKPGLALLGLGLVLTLPLALGPVTIGSITFSLYWMLFGAMLTILGVQSVFLGCIAQVLYDRTGRARRHWGRTFRYTRTVVLAGVTFLAGVALDIPLIVEYMANDWSLPGGIGTEGHLAVLGLVAMISSFIAFTNTLLLHAALLPRRPVTP
;
A
#
# COMPACT_ATOMS: atom_id res chain seq x y z
N MET A 1 -48.02 15.94 10.64
CA MET A 1 -46.66 15.88 11.09
C MET A 1 -45.88 16.95 10.32
N THR A 2 -45.51 18.02 10.97
CA THR A 2 -44.75 19.14 10.40
C THR A 2 -43.31 18.68 10.13
N PRO A 3 -42.65 19.11 9.04
CA PRO A 3 -41.26 18.76 8.77
C PRO A 3 -40.35 19.37 9.86
N VAL A 4 -39.43 18.55 10.35
CA VAL A 4 -38.41 18.96 11.31
C VAL A 4 -37.44 19.91 10.57
N ASP A 5 -37.27 21.14 11.08
CA ASP A 5 -36.30 22.09 10.59
C ASP A 5 -34.89 21.56 10.84
N VAL A 6 -34.24 21.09 9.77
CA VAL A 6 -32.84 20.67 9.80
C VAL A 6 -31.95 21.90 9.65
N GLN A 7 -31.26 22.31 10.72
CA GLN A 7 -30.27 23.37 10.64
C GLN A 7 -29.07 22.95 9.78
N GLU A 8 -29.00 23.52 8.59
CA GLU A 8 -27.92 23.34 7.61
C GLU A 8 -26.71 24.25 7.99
N ALA A 9 -25.68 23.69 8.59
CA ALA A 9 -24.45 24.40 8.88
C ALA A 9 -23.51 24.32 7.67
N ALA A 10 -23.65 25.27 6.73
CA ALA A 10 -22.71 25.42 5.63
C ALA A 10 -21.38 25.99 6.13
N VAL A 11 -20.35 25.17 6.21
CA VAL A 11 -18.98 25.63 6.45
C VAL A 11 -18.44 26.27 5.17
N ARG A 12 -18.38 27.60 5.13
CA ARG A 12 -17.67 28.35 4.08
C ARG A 12 -16.18 28.27 4.34
N THR A 13 -15.44 27.51 3.53
CA THR A 13 -13.98 27.65 3.40
C THR A 13 -13.65 28.88 2.54
N PRO A 14 -12.54 29.63 2.81
CA PRO A 14 -12.19 30.80 1.99
C PRO A 14 -11.87 30.37 0.56
N SER A 15 -12.45 31.07 -0.40
CA SER A 15 -12.26 30.85 -1.84
C SER A 15 -10.82 31.11 -2.26
N ALA A 16 -10.13 30.07 -2.72
CA ALA A 16 -8.95 30.21 -3.55
C ALA A 16 -9.37 30.17 -5.02
N THR A 17 -9.08 31.23 -5.73
CA THR A 17 -9.30 31.41 -7.17
C THR A 17 -8.54 30.37 -7.99
N GLY A 18 -9.28 29.61 -8.80
CA GLY A 18 -8.69 28.83 -9.88
C GLY A 18 -9.06 27.35 -9.92
N THR A 19 -10.06 27.04 -10.73
CA THR A 19 -10.71 25.74 -11.08
C THR A 19 -11.84 25.34 -10.15
N ASP A 20 -13.06 25.36 -10.69
CA ASP A 20 -14.31 24.96 -10.05
C ASP A 20 -14.26 23.50 -9.58
N VAL A 21 -13.80 23.27 -8.36
CA VAL A 21 -14.17 22.09 -7.59
C VAL A 21 -15.43 22.51 -6.83
N VAL A 22 -16.58 22.19 -7.39
CA VAL A 22 -17.87 22.30 -6.70
C VAL A 22 -17.74 21.54 -5.39
N ASP A 23 -17.97 22.23 -4.26
CA ASP A 23 -17.98 21.63 -2.91
C ASP A 23 -19.29 20.82 -2.77
N ASP A 24 -19.28 19.60 -3.36
CA ASP A 24 -20.44 18.67 -3.36
C ASP A 24 -20.59 17.91 -2.03
N VAL A 25 -19.92 18.36 -0.99
CA VAL A 25 -19.89 17.72 0.32
C VAL A 25 -20.72 18.54 1.31
N ARG A 26 -21.75 17.92 1.92
CA ARG A 26 -22.63 18.58 2.91
C ARG A 26 -22.59 17.84 4.23
N LEU A 27 -22.40 18.58 5.33
CA LEU A 27 -22.41 18.03 6.68
C LEU A 27 -23.75 18.34 7.36
N PHE A 28 -24.45 17.29 7.79
CA PHE A 28 -25.63 17.39 8.63
C PHE A 28 -25.25 17.00 10.06
N VAL A 29 -25.77 17.75 11.03
CA VAL A 29 -25.44 17.60 12.45
C VAL A 29 -26.72 17.33 13.23
N PRO A 30 -26.79 16.30 14.08
CA PRO A 30 -27.98 16.03 14.89
C PRO A 30 -28.12 17.05 16.04
N ASP A 31 -29.34 17.23 16.57
CA ASP A 31 -29.64 18.17 17.65
C ASP A 31 -28.78 17.91 18.91
N GLN A 32 -28.46 16.67 19.22
CA GLN A 32 -27.66 16.23 20.36
C GLN A 32 -26.24 15.88 19.95
N ASP A 33 -25.53 16.80 19.32
CA ASP A 33 -24.15 16.57 18.88
C ASP A 33 -23.15 16.68 20.06
N VAL A 34 -22.13 15.79 20.05
CA VAL A 34 -21.06 15.77 21.06
C VAL A 34 -19.98 16.78 20.71
N SER A 35 -19.79 17.83 21.52
CA SER A 35 -18.87 18.93 21.24
C SER A 35 -17.39 18.50 21.24
N GLU A 36 -16.97 17.64 22.18
CA GLU A 36 -15.58 17.20 22.38
C GLU A 36 -15.50 15.68 22.49
N PRO A 37 -15.58 14.94 21.39
CA PRO A 37 -15.46 13.51 21.42
C PRO A 37 -14.00 13.04 21.64
N GLU A 38 -13.81 11.99 22.45
CA GLU A 38 -12.54 11.25 22.54
C GLU A 38 -12.39 10.33 21.31
N VAL A 39 -13.49 9.71 20.87
CA VAL A 39 -13.55 8.75 19.77
C VAL A 39 -14.48 9.26 18.67
N SER A 40 -14.04 9.17 17.42
CA SER A 40 -14.89 9.30 16.24
C SER A 40 -15.06 7.92 15.60
N ILE A 41 -16.28 7.45 15.49
CA ILE A 41 -16.63 6.28 14.67
C ILE A 41 -16.93 6.81 13.27
N VAL A 42 -16.10 6.48 12.28
CA VAL A 42 -16.21 7.01 10.91
C VAL A 42 -16.52 5.89 9.96
N ILE A 43 -17.70 5.93 9.35
CA ILE A 43 -18.26 4.80 8.59
C ILE A 43 -18.78 5.28 7.25
N PRO A 44 -18.23 4.82 6.13
CA PRO A 44 -18.84 4.97 4.81
C PRO A 44 -20.09 4.15 4.69
N ALA A 45 -21.15 4.74 4.14
CA ALA A 45 -22.43 4.08 3.88
C ALA A 45 -22.85 4.22 2.41
N LEU A 46 -23.46 3.17 1.88
CA LEU A 46 -24.02 3.15 0.52
C LEU A 46 -25.23 2.21 0.45
N ASN A 47 -26.42 2.77 0.51
CA ASN A 47 -27.70 2.05 0.48
C ASN A 47 -27.80 1.00 1.58
N GLU A 48 -27.71 1.45 2.82
CA GLU A 48 -27.74 0.65 4.05
C GLU A 48 -28.98 0.94 4.93
N GLU A 49 -30.08 1.42 4.34
CA GLU A 49 -31.34 1.74 5.05
C GLU A 49 -31.85 0.62 5.95
N LEU A 50 -31.56 -0.66 5.58
CA LEU A 50 -31.98 -1.83 6.37
C LEU A 50 -31.15 -2.06 7.64
N THR A 51 -29.95 -1.50 7.72
CA THR A 51 -28.98 -1.81 8.80
C THR A 51 -28.56 -0.59 9.59
N ILE A 52 -28.63 0.60 8.99
CA ILE A 52 -28.04 1.81 9.56
C ILE A 52 -28.62 2.21 10.93
N ALA A 53 -29.93 1.99 11.17
CA ALA A 53 -30.54 2.29 12.46
C ALA A 53 -29.93 1.46 13.60
N ASP A 54 -29.84 0.15 13.39
CA ASP A 54 -29.26 -0.75 14.39
C ASP A 54 -27.74 -0.54 14.52
N PHE A 55 -27.05 -0.25 13.40
CA PHE A 55 -25.63 0.08 13.41
C PHE A 55 -25.34 1.31 14.29
N VAL A 56 -26.09 2.40 14.12
CA VAL A 56 -25.95 3.61 14.94
C VAL A 56 -26.26 3.32 16.41
N ALA A 57 -27.30 2.53 16.68
CA ALA A 57 -27.64 2.10 18.05
C ALA A 57 -26.49 1.28 18.69
N TRP A 58 -25.89 0.35 17.94
CA TRP A 58 -24.72 -0.42 18.42
C TRP A 58 -23.50 0.47 18.66
N CYS A 59 -23.29 1.48 17.85
CA CYS A 59 -22.22 2.45 18.08
C CYS A 59 -22.43 3.22 19.39
N HIS A 60 -23.63 3.71 19.66
CA HIS A 60 -23.96 4.38 20.93
C HIS A 60 -23.80 3.45 22.13
N GLU A 61 -24.25 2.20 22.01
CA GLU A 61 -24.07 1.18 23.04
C GLU A 61 -22.57 0.93 23.32
N GLY A 62 -21.78 0.71 22.28
CA GLY A 62 -20.33 0.48 22.39
C GLY A 62 -19.56 1.65 23.01
N LEU A 63 -19.91 2.90 22.66
CA LEU A 63 -19.35 4.10 23.27
C LEU A 63 -19.67 4.18 24.76
N ARG A 64 -20.93 3.88 25.13
CA ARG A 64 -21.38 3.85 26.52
C ARG A 64 -20.68 2.74 27.32
N GLU A 65 -20.58 1.53 26.79
CA GLU A 65 -19.90 0.40 27.44
C GLU A 65 -18.40 0.63 27.58
N ALA A 66 -17.78 1.29 26.60
CA ALA A 66 -16.37 1.67 26.67
C ALA A 66 -16.11 2.84 27.62
N GLY A 67 -17.13 3.52 28.15
CA GLY A 67 -17.03 4.66 29.04
C GLY A 67 -16.31 5.85 28.39
N VAL A 68 -16.62 6.15 27.12
CA VAL A 68 -15.99 7.23 26.34
C VAL A 68 -17.03 8.15 25.71
N ARG A 69 -16.70 9.44 25.62
CA ARG A 69 -17.46 10.37 24.81
C ARG A 69 -17.08 10.16 23.34
N GLY A 70 -18.03 9.90 22.49
CA GLY A 70 -17.75 9.68 21.06
C GLY A 70 -18.78 10.31 20.15
N GLU A 71 -18.38 10.54 18.91
CA GLU A 71 -19.26 10.91 17.80
C GLU A 71 -19.33 9.76 16.81
N ILE A 72 -20.45 9.71 16.09
CA ILE A 72 -20.64 8.82 14.95
C ILE A 72 -20.71 9.71 13.71
N LEU A 73 -19.82 9.50 12.74
CA LEU A 73 -19.78 10.21 11.47
C LEU A 73 -20.03 9.22 10.34
N ILE A 74 -21.23 9.25 9.78
CA ILE A 74 -21.59 8.47 8.60
C ILE A 74 -21.23 9.27 7.36
N VAL A 75 -20.39 8.68 6.49
CA VAL A 75 -20.04 9.27 5.19
C VAL A 75 -20.91 8.63 4.14
N ASP A 76 -21.99 9.32 3.80
CA ASP A 76 -23.07 8.77 3.02
C ASP A 76 -22.98 9.13 1.54
N SER A 77 -23.18 8.13 0.68
CA SER A 77 -23.29 8.30 -0.78
C SER A 77 -24.52 7.55 -1.32
N SER A 78 -25.54 7.38 -0.49
CA SER A 78 -26.74 6.60 -0.77
C SER A 78 -27.79 7.38 -1.57
N ASP A 79 -28.65 6.64 -2.25
CA ASP A 79 -29.83 7.14 -2.94
C ASP A 79 -31.13 6.74 -2.21
N ASP A 80 -31.01 6.09 -1.02
CA ASP A 80 -32.11 5.62 -0.17
C ASP A 80 -32.21 6.45 1.14
N ALA A 81 -32.99 6.00 2.10
CA ALA A 81 -33.21 6.70 3.37
C ALA A 81 -32.07 6.55 4.40
N THR A 82 -30.87 6.07 3.98
CA THR A 82 -29.72 5.83 4.90
C THR A 82 -29.33 7.10 5.67
N ALA A 83 -29.22 8.24 4.99
CA ALA A 83 -28.80 9.51 5.60
C ALA A 83 -29.77 9.99 6.67
N GLU A 84 -31.07 10.00 6.35
CA GLU A 84 -32.15 10.47 7.23
C GLU A 84 -32.23 9.58 8.48
N ILE A 85 -32.15 8.26 8.29
CA ILE A 85 -32.20 7.30 9.41
C ILE A 85 -30.98 7.47 10.33
N ALA A 86 -29.78 7.63 9.75
CA ALA A 86 -28.56 7.83 10.51
C ALA A 86 -28.61 9.13 11.33
N LEU A 87 -29.06 10.24 10.72
CA LEU A 87 -29.21 11.53 11.38
C LEU A 87 -30.24 11.47 12.52
N ALA A 88 -31.40 10.85 12.28
CA ALA A 88 -32.43 10.64 13.30
C ALA A 88 -31.94 9.75 14.45
N GLY A 89 -30.99 8.83 14.19
CA GLY A 89 -30.31 8.02 15.20
C GLY A 89 -29.25 8.76 16.03
N GLY A 90 -28.99 10.05 15.74
CA GLY A 90 -28.00 10.86 16.45
C GLY A 90 -26.60 10.79 15.85
N ALA A 91 -26.42 10.30 14.63
CA ALA A 91 -25.15 10.35 13.92
C ALA A 91 -25.03 11.65 13.12
N ARG A 92 -23.81 12.19 13.01
CA ARG A 92 -23.49 13.21 12.01
C ARG A 92 -23.42 12.54 10.64
N VAL A 93 -23.91 13.19 9.62
CA VAL A 93 -23.94 12.66 8.26
C VAL A 93 -23.17 13.60 7.33
N LEU A 94 -22.15 13.08 6.68
CA LEU A 94 -21.39 13.76 5.63
C LEU A 94 -21.89 13.21 4.29
N ALA A 95 -22.79 13.92 3.64
CA ALA A 95 -23.28 13.55 2.31
C ALA A 95 -22.19 13.87 1.27
N THR A 96 -21.79 12.87 0.50
CA THR A 96 -20.71 12.99 -0.51
C THR A 96 -21.12 12.27 -1.79
N PRO A 97 -20.68 12.73 -2.97
CA PRO A 97 -20.84 11.97 -4.20
C PRO A 97 -20.17 10.61 -4.12
N ARG A 98 -20.68 9.64 -4.87
CA ARG A 98 -20.12 8.29 -4.96
C ARG A 98 -18.75 8.29 -5.67
N ARG A 99 -17.64 8.38 -4.91
CA ARG A 99 -16.27 8.46 -5.41
C ARG A 99 -15.38 7.28 -4.99
N GLY A 100 -15.93 6.35 -4.22
CA GLY A 100 -15.25 5.16 -3.72
C GLY A 100 -14.95 5.19 -2.23
N LEU A 101 -14.75 4.00 -1.67
CA LEU A 101 -14.65 3.77 -0.22
C LEU A 101 -13.47 4.51 0.44
N GLY A 102 -12.29 4.49 -0.19
CA GLY A 102 -11.12 5.22 0.31
C GLY A 102 -11.32 6.72 0.25
N ARG A 103 -12.00 7.22 -0.79
CA ARG A 103 -12.32 8.64 -0.94
C ARG A 103 -13.24 9.14 0.17
N ALA A 104 -14.22 8.35 0.59
CA ALA A 104 -15.11 8.69 1.70
C ALA A 104 -14.31 8.98 2.99
N TYR A 105 -13.27 8.21 3.30
CA TYR A 105 -12.41 8.49 4.46
C TYR A 105 -11.56 9.75 4.28
N ILE A 106 -11.12 10.06 3.05
CA ILE A 106 -10.36 11.29 2.75
C ILE A 106 -11.29 12.50 2.94
N ASP A 107 -12.51 12.44 2.42
CA ASP A 107 -13.50 13.50 2.54
C ASP A 107 -13.95 13.70 4.02
N ALA A 108 -14.00 12.62 4.81
CA ALA A 108 -14.30 12.68 6.24
C ALA A 108 -13.22 13.35 7.10
N LEU A 109 -11.95 13.31 6.67
CA LEU A 109 -10.81 13.68 7.51
C LEU A 109 -10.88 15.11 8.13
N PRO A 110 -11.36 16.16 7.42
CA PRO A 110 -11.55 17.49 8.01
C PRO A 110 -12.63 17.54 9.09
N HIS A 111 -13.59 16.62 9.05
CA HIS A 111 -14.78 16.60 9.91
C HIS A 111 -14.62 15.69 11.16
N ILE A 112 -13.50 14.96 11.25
CA ILE A 112 -13.16 14.10 12.39
C ILE A 112 -12.68 14.95 13.56
N ARG A 113 -13.37 14.87 14.71
CA ARG A 113 -13.07 15.66 15.92
C ARG A 113 -12.36 14.84 16.99
N GLY A 114 -12.67 13.55 17.11
CA GLY A 114 -12.09 12.66 18.12
C GLY A 114 -10.57 12.49 17.96
N ARG A 115 -9.92 12.26 19.10
CA ARG A 115 -8.49 11.90 19.12
C ARG A 115 -8.23 10.52 18.51
N TYR A 116 -9.18 9.61 18.69
CA TYR A 116 -9.13 8.24 18.17
C TYR A 116 -10.22 8.05 17.12
N VAL A 117 -9.90 7.34 16.06
CA VAL A 117 -10.80 7.06 14.96
C VAL A 117 -11.01 5.56 14.89
N VAL A 118 -12.25 5.10 14.91
CA VAL A 118 -12.62 3.71 14.66
C VAL A 118 -13.39 3.66 13.34
N MET A 119 -12.96 2.79 12.45
CA MET A 119 -13.45 2.63 11.08
C MET A 119 -14.08 1.24 10.93
N GLY A 120 -14.98 1.08 9.99
CA GLY A 120 -15.62 -0.20 9.66
C GLY A 120 -16.70 -0.06 8.61
N ASP A 121 -17.64 -1.00 8.61
CA ASP A 121 -18.73 -1.10 7.63
C ASP A 121 -20.08 -0.90 8.33
N ALA A 122 -21.04 -0.22 7.67
CA ALA A 122 -22.39 0.07 8.21
C ALA A 122 -23.35 -1.12 8.20
N ASP A 123 -22.89 -2.29 7.81
CA ASP A 123 -23.69 -3.46 7.48
C ASP A 123 -23.99 -4.40 8.66
N CYS A 124 -23.62 -4.01 9.87
CA CYS A 124 -23.76 -4.82 11.08
C CYS A 124 -23.03 -6.18 11.04
N THR A 125 -22.09 -6.38 10.11
CA THR A 125 -21.24 -7.58 10.11
C THR A 125 -20.15 -7.53 11.18
N TYR A 126 -19.78 -6.35 11.65
CA TYR A 126 -18.91 -6.15 12.82
C TYR A 126 -19.70 -5.63 14.01
N ASP A 127 -19.47 -6.23 15.17
CA ASP A 127 -20.16 -5.87 16.40
C ASP A 127 -19.54 -4.62 17.05
N PHE A 128 -20.05 -3.43 16.71
CA PHE A 128 -19.55 -2.14 17.23
C PHE A 128 -19.84 -1.91 18.71
N ARG A 129 -20.55 -2.81 19.39
CA ARG A 129 -20.66 -2.80 20.85
C ARG A 129 -19.33 -3.15 21.52
N GLN A 130 -18.41 -3.82 20.81
CA GLN A 130 -17.10 -4.24 21.31
C GLN A 130 -15.98 -3.19 21.15
N LEU A 131 -16.28 -1.91 21.31
CA LEU A 131 -15.30 -0.82 21.21
C LEU A 131 -14.25 -0.80 22.32
N GLY A 132 -14.55 -1.37 23.48
CA GLY A 132 -13.68 -1.31 24.66
C GLY A 132 -12.26 -1.82 24.42
N GLY A 133 -12.07 -2.81 23.55
CA GLY A 133 -10.75 -3.31 23.16
C GLY A 133 -9.90 -2.27 22.43
N PHE A 134 -10.51 -1.54 21.49
CA PHE A 134 -9.86 -0.46 20.74
C PHE A 134 -9.49 0.70 21.65
N VAL A 135 -10.41 1.13 22.53
CA VAL A 135 -10.17 2.24 23.46
C VAL A 135 -9.03 1.91 24.42
N ARG A 136 -8.98 0.71 24.98
CA ARG A 136 -7.86 0.26 25.82
C ARG A 136 -6.54 0.32 25.07
N ALA A 137 -6.48 -0.24 23.87
CA ALA A 137 -5.27 -0.22 23.05
C ALA A 137 -4.78 1.21 22.78
N PHE A 138 -5.68 2.14 22.48
CA PHE A 138 -5.32 3.54 22.29
C PHE A 138 -4.78 4.19 23.59
N ARG A 139 -5.38 3.91 24.73
CA ARG A 139 -4.92 4.41 26.04
C ARG A 139 -3.57 3.83 26.45
N GLU A 140 -3.23 2.62 25.96
CA GLU A 140 -1.89 2.00 26.09
C GLU A 140 -0.88 2.61 25.10
N GLY A 141 -1.29 3.57 24.27
CA GLY A 141 -0.44 4.31 23.34
C GLY A 141 -0.21 3.63 21.98
N TYR A 142 -1.03 2.66 21.62
CA TYR A 142 -1.02 2.16 20.24
C TYR A 142 -1.62 3.20 19.29
N GLU A 143 -0.99 3.36 18.11
CA GLU A 143 -1.39 4.35 17.11
C GLU A 143 -2.28 3.73 16.04
N PHE A 144 -2.15 2.42 15.78
CA PHE A 144 -2.94 1.67 14.81
C PHE A 144 -3.38 0.33 15.42
N VAL A 145 -4.68 0.09 15.44
CA VAL A 145 -5.31 -1.08 16.06
C VAL A 145 -6.13 -1.82 15.02
N MET A 146 -5.73 -3.04 14.67
CA MET A 146 -6.52 -3.89 13.78
C MET A 146 -7.51 -4.72 14.57
N GLY A 147 -8.74 -4.85 14.06
CA GLY A 147 -9.59 -5.93 14.47
C GLY A 147 -9.06 -7.26 13.94
N SER A 148 -9.23 -8.34 14.68
CA SER A 148 -8.93 -9.68 14.18
C SER A 148 -10.11 -10.60 14.41
N ARG A 149 -10.65 -11.10 13.31
CA ARG A 149 -11.71 -12.11 13.31
C ARG A 149 -11.18 -13.47 13.78
N TRP A 150 -9.90 -13.75 13.54
CA TRP A 150 -9.24 -14.98 13.98
C TRP A 150 -8.94 -15.00 15.48
N ARG A 151 -8.70 -13.84 16.09
CA ARG A 151 -8.57 -13.73 17.55
C ARG A 151 -9.93 -13.61 18.26
N GLY A 152 -10.98 -13.22 17.54
CA GLY A 152 -12.34 -13.11 17.99
C GLY A 152 -13.19 -14.32 17.61
N SER A 153 -14.29 -14.07 16.93
CA SER A 153 -15.20 -15.11 16.48
C SER A 153 -15.78 -14.80 15.09
N ILE A 154 -15.92 -15.85 14.28
CA ILE A 154 -16.54 -15.81 12.95
C ILE A 154 -17.79 -16.67 13.01
N GLU A 155 -18.97 -16.05 12.86
CA GLU A 155 -20.23 -16.77 12.85
C GLU A 155 -20.29 -17.76 11.68
N PRO A 156 -20.79 -18.99 11.89
CA PRO A 156 -20.85 -19.98 10.81
C PRO A 156 -21.64 -19.45 9.60
N GLY A 157 -21.03 -19.50 8.40
CA GLY A 157 -21.64 -19.04 7.15
C GLY A 157 -21.56 -17.53 6.88
N SER A 158 -20.88 -16.73 7.74
CA SER A 158 -20.65 -15.30 7.50
C SER A 158 -19.51 -15.02 6.51
N MET A 159 -18.60 -15.97 6.33
CA MET A 159 -17.44 -15.82 5.45
C MET A 159 -17.33 -17.03 4.49
N PRO A 160 -17.13 -16.82 3.17
CA PRO A 160 -16.87 -17.90 2.23
C PRO A 160 -15.64 -18.73 2.64
N ALA A 161 -15.74 -20.08 2.52
CA ALA A 161 -14.67 -20.99 2.93
C ALA A 161 -13.32 -20.70 2.28
N LEU A 162 -13.32 -20.34 0.98
CA LEU A 162 -12.10 -19.96 0.25
C LEU A 162 -11.41 -18.73 0.87
N HIS A 163 -12.18 -17.70 1.26
CA HIS A 163 -11.63 -16.52 1.93
C HIS A 163 -11.14 -16.85 3.33
N ARG A 164 -11.86 -17.70 4.06
CA ARG A 164 -11.54 -18.09 5.44
C ARG A 164 -10.26 -18.92 5.51
N HIS A 165 -10.09 -19.91 4.63
CA HIS A 165 -9.03 -20.90 4.77
C HIS A 165 -7.82 -20.66 3.86
N LEU A 166 -7.97 -19.89 2.78
CA LEU A 166 -6.89 -19.63 1.82
C LEU A 166 -6.63 -18.14 1.61
N GLY A 167 -7.64 -17.38 1.19
CA GLY A 167 -7.47 -15.98 0.75
C GLY A 167 -6.83 -15.10 1.82
N THR A 168 -7.50 -14.92 2.96
CA THR A 168 -7.00 -14.04 4.02
C THR A 168 -5.72 -14.58 4.69
N PRO A 169 -5.57 -15.87 5.04
CA PRO A 169 -4.32 -16.38 5.60
C PRO A 169 -3.12 -16.20 4.69
N VAL A 170 -3.24 -16.52 3.39
CA VAL A 170 -2.14 -16.40 2.43
C VAL A 170 -1.73 -14.95 2.24
N THR A 171 -2.69 -14.03 2.01
CA THR A 171 -2.39 -12.60 1.86
C THR A 171 -1.81 -11.99 3.13
N THR A 172 -2.31 -12.38 4.31
CA THR A 172 -1.75 -11.97 5.60
C THR A 172 -0.32 -12.48 5.78
N TRP A 173 -0.05 -13.75 5.44
CA TRP A 173 1.29 -14.32 5.51
C TRP A 173 2.27 -13.60 4.57
N ILE A 174 1.87 -13.35 3.32
CA ILE A 174 2.67 -12.58 2.35
C ILE A 174 2.99 -11.20 2.93
N LEU A 175 1.99 -10.47 3.41
CA LEU A 175 2.18 -9.13 3.96
C LEU A 175 3.12 -9.16 5.17
N ASN A 176 2.91 -10.08 6.11
CA ASN A 176 3.79 -10.23 7.27
C ASN A 176 5.24 -10.55 6.85
N ARG A 177 5.42 -11.44 5.86
CA ARG A 177 6.74 -11.84 5.37
C ARG A 177 7.45 -10.72 4.63
N VAL A 178 6.69 -9.95 3.84
CA VAL A 178 7.19 -8.84 3.02
C VAL A 178 7.59 -7.65 3.89
N TYR A 179 6.70 -7.25 4.81
CA TYR A 179 6.82 -5.99 5.55
C TYR A 179 7.28 -6.17 7.00
N GLY A 180 7.46 -7.40 7.45
CA GLY A 180 7.87 -7.69 8.84
C GLY A 180 6.80 -7.37 9.88
N SER A 181 5.53 -7.33 9.47
CA SER A 181 4.39 -7.18 10.38
C SER A 181 4.03 -8.50 11.06
N ARG A 182 3.10 -8.43 12.03
CA ARG A 182 2.64 -9.60 12.80
C ARG A 182 1.12 -9.63 12.94
N PHE A 183 0.41 -9.19 11.91
CA PHE A 183 -1.05 -9.23 11.89
C PHE A 183 -1.56 -10.65 11.67
N THR A 184 -2.72 -10.96 12.26
CA THR A 184 -3.44 -12.22 12.00
C THR A 184 -4.58 -12.03 11.00
N ASP A 185 -5.07 -10.78 10.81
CA ASP A 185 -6.17 -10.44 9.91
C ASP A 185 -6.03 -9.07 9.27
N ILE A 186 -5.33 -8.98 8.14
CA ILE A 186 -5.12 -7.71 7.44
C ILE A 186 -6.37 -7.19 6.69
N HIS A 187 -7.35 -8.05 6.48
CA HIS A 187 -8.58 -7.72 5.75
C HIS A 187 -9.78 -7.43 6.68
N CYS A 188 -9.55 -7.32 7.98
CA CYS A 188 -10.61 -6.92 8.90
C CYS A 188 -11.07 -5.50 8.56
N GLY A 189 -12.38 -5.29 8.35
CA GLY A 189 -12.97 -3.97 8.11
C GLY A 189 -12.87 -3.08 9.35
N MET A 190 -13.13 -3.65 10.53
CA MET A 190 -13.07 -2.90 11.79
C MET A 190 -11.60 -2.65 12.20
N ARG A 191 -11.22 -1.38 12.25
CA ARG A 191 -9.87 -0.94 12.58
C ARG A 191 -9.88 0.42 13.26
N GLY A 192 -8.84 0.69 14.03
CA GLY A 192 -8.69 1.94 14.74
C GLY A 192 -7.35 2.61 14.44
N ILE A 193 -7.33 3.93 14.45
CA ILE A 193 -6.12 4.73 14.25
C ILE A 193 -6.23 6.03 15.04
N THR A 194 -5.10 6.55 15.54
CA THR A 194 -5.12 7.91 16.09
C THR A 194 -5.30 8.93 14.96
N ARG A 195 -6.07 10.00 15.22
CA ARG A 195 -6.31 11.06 14.22
C ARG A 195 -5.00 11.65 13.67
N ASP A 196 -4.01 11.82 14.52
CA ASP A 196 -2.67 12.28 14.14
C ASP A 196 -1.96 11.32 13.20
N ALA A 197 -2.00 10.02 13.47
CA ALA A 197 -1.42 9.01 12.58
C ALA A 197 -2.19 8.94 11.26
N LEU A 198 -3.52 9.07 11.27
CA LEU A 198 -4.35 9.09 10.05
C LEU A 198 -4.00 10.28 9.15
N ARG A 199 -3.83 11.48 9.72
CA ARG A 199 -3.40 12.66 8.97
C ARG A 199 -2.00 12.50 8.38
N ARG A 200 -1.04 12.01 9.19
CA ARG A 200 0.33 11.73 8.72
C ARG A 200 0.39 10.62 7.68
N MET A 201 -0.54 9.68 7.74
CA MET A 201 -0.63 8.55 6.80
C MET A 201 -0.96 9.03 5.40
N ASP A 202 -1.72 10.12 5.24
CA ASP A 202 -2.03 10.75 3.96
C ASP A 202 -2.51 9.70 2.94
N ILE A 203 -3.71 9.16 3.19
CA ILE A 203 -4.32 8.11 2.35
C ILE A 203 -4.56 8.69 0.96
N SER A 204 -4.14 7.96 -0.05
CA SER A 204 -4.27 8.35 -1.46
C SER A 204 -5.17 7.43 -2.27
N SER A 205 -5.40 6.21 -1.81
CA SER A 205 -6.27 5.24 -2.45
C SER A 205 -7.73 5.66 -2.37
N GLN A 206 -8.42 5.62 -3.49
CA GLN A 206 -9.81 6.10 -3.56
C GLN A 206 -10.85 4.98 -3.40
N SER A 207 -10.46 3.70 -3.55
CA SER A 207 -11.37 2.57 -3.48
C SER A 207 -10.95 1.57 -2.37
N TRP A 208 -11.22 0.29 -2.56
CA TRP A 208 -10.98 -0.79 -1.60
C TRP A 208 -9.51 -0.94 -1.17
N GLU A 209 -8.57 -0.53 -2.02
CA GLU A 209 -7.15 -0.58 -1.75
C GLU A 209 -6.70 0.28 -0.56
N TYR A 210 -7.52 1.22 -0.08
CA TYR A 210 -7.23 2.02 1.13
C TYR A 210 -6.92 1.13 2.34
N ALA A 211 -7.61 -0.01 2.43
CA ALA A 211 -7.45 -0.96 3.53
C ALA A 211 -6.04 -1.55 3.57
N SER A 212 -5.52 -1.96 2.42
CA SER A 212 -4.15 -2.43 2.27
C SER A 212 -3.15 -1.29 2.43
N GLU A 213 -3.43 -0.11 1.87
CA GLU A 213 -2.60 1.08 2.02
C GLU A 213 -2.39 1.44 3.49
N MET A 214 -3.46 1.44 4.30
CA MET A 214 -3.36 1.73 5.73
C MET A 214 -2.44 0.76 6.47
N VAL A 215 -2.59 -0.55 6.22
CA VAL A 215 -1.74 -1.56 6.84
C VAL A 215 -0.27 -1.37 6.42
N LEU A 216 -0.02 -1.19 5.13
CA LEU A 216 1.33 -1.01 4.59
C LEU A 216 1.98 0.27 5.14
N LYS A 217 1.25 1.39 5.12
CA LYS A 217 1.75 2.66 5.65
C LYS A 217 1.94 2.61 7.16
N SER A 218 1.11 1.88 7.93
CA SER A 218 1.32 1.72 9.37
C SER A 218 2.66 1.06 9.70
N VAL A 219 3.06 0.06 8.91
CA VAL A 219 4.36 -0.61 9.04
C VAL A 219 5.51 0.29 8.60
N HIS A 220 5.40 0.94 7.43
CA HIS A 220 6.43 1.85 6.93
C HIS A 220 6.69 3.04 7.86
N MET A 221 5.64 3.59 8.45
CA MET A 221 5.71 4.68 9.42
C MET A 221 6.18 4.19 10.82
N ARG A 222 6.26 2.85 11.02
CA ARG A 222 6.58 2.22 12.29
C ARG A 222 5.65 2.67 13.42
N LEU A 223 4.36 2.76 13.11
CA LEU A 223 3.35 3.03 14.14
C LEU A 223 3.36 1.91 15.18
N ARG A 224 3.05 2.25 16.43
CA ARG A 224 2.80 1.23 17.46
C ARG A 224 1.48 0.53 17.11
N THR A 225 1.57 -0.74 16.68
CA THR A 225 0.42 -1.50 16.19
C THR A 225 0.06 -2.65 17.13
N THR A 226 -1.23 -2.95 17.24
CA THR A 226 -1.74 -4.13 17.94
C THR A 226 -3.00 -4.67 17.25
N GLU A 227 -3.48 -5.82 17.71
CA GLU A 227 -4.76 -6.40 17.29
C GLU A 227 -5.67 -6.64 18.46
N VAL A 228 -6.97 -6.41 18.23
CA VAL A 228 -8.04 -6.70 19.17
C VAL A 228 -9.00 -7.74 18.59
N PRO A 229 -9.53 -8.68 19.39
CA PRO A 229 -10.52 -9.63 18.92
C PRO A 229 -11.82 -8.89 18.55
N VAL A 230 -12.44 -9.30 17.43
CA VAL A 230 -13.73 -8.78 16.97
C VAL A 230 -14.68 -9.94 16.62
N ARG A 231 -15.97 -9.73 16.78
CA ARG A 231 -17.01 -10.66 16.31
C ARG A 231 -17.41 -10.30 14.89
N PHE A 232 -17.41 -11.30 14.02
CA PHE A 232 -17.86 -11.18 12.66
C PHE A 232 -19.16 -11.96 12.48
N LEU A 233 -20.23 -11.23 12.22
CA LEU A 233 -21.61 -11.72 12.18
C LEU A 233 -22.07 -11.96 10.73
N LYS A 234 -23.20 -12.64 10.57
CA LYS A 234 -23.81 -12.81 9.24
C LYS A 234 -24.44 -11.52 8.75
N ASP A 235 -24.41 -11.35 7.42
CA ASP A 235 -25.26 -10.36 6.73
C ASP A 235 -26.73 -10.55 7.12
N ARG A 236 -27.44 -9.45 7.29
CA ARG A 236 -28.89 -9.49 7.51
C ARG A 236 -29.63 -10.07 6.31
N ALA A 237 -30.72 -10.78 6.60
CA ALA A 237 -31.59 -11.29 5.56
C ALA A 237 -32.18 -10.12 4.74
N GLY A 238 -32.18 -10.27 3.41
CA GLY A 238 -32.68 -9.23 2.48
C GLY A 238 -31.62 -8.22 2.03
N ARG A 239 -30.48 -8.10 2.72
CA ARG A 239 -29.38 -7.24 2.30
C ARG A 239 -28.54 -7.93 1.21
N LEU A 240 -28.28 -7.20 0.13
CA LEU A 240 -27.33 -7.62 -0.90
C LEU A 240 -25.96 -7.00 -0.58
N SER A 241 -25.01 -7.82 -0.14
CA SER A 241 -23.63 -7.35 0.07
C SER A 241 -23.06 -6.75 -1.23
N HIS A 242 -22.16 -5.77 -1.10
CA HIS A 242 -21.52 -5.13 -2.26
C HIS A 242 -20.87 -6.14 -3.22
N HIS A 243 -20.30 -7.23 -2.71
CA HIS A 243 -19.74 -8.32 -3.53
C HIS A 243 -20.80 -9.03 -4.38
N LYS A 244 -22.02 -9.24 -3.86
CA LYS A 244 -23.12 -9.83 -4.60
C LYS A 244 -23.71 -8.87 -5.64
N ARG A 245 -23.68 -7.56 -5.36
CA ARG A 245 -24.12 -6.51 -6.32
C ARG A 245 -23.18 -6.40 -7.53
N SER A 246 -21.88 -6.71 -7.38
CA SER A 246 -20.84 -6.53 -8.42
C SER A 246 -20.62 -7.75 -9.31
N GLY A 247 -21.39 -8.84 -9.14
CA GLY A 247 -21.37 -10.01 -10.01
C GLY A 247 -20.26 -11.03 -9.71
N TRP A 248 -20.22 -12.12 -10.51
CA TRP A 248 -19.38 -13.30 -10.27
C TRP A 248 -17.87 -13.04 -10.25
N TRP A 249 -17.38 -12.04 -11.00
CA TRP A 249 -15.96 -11.66 -11.07
C TRP A 249 -15.50 -10.76 -9.91
N SER A 250 -16.39 -10.25 -9.09
CA SER A 250 -16.09 -9.30 -8.01
C SER A 250 -15.02 -9.79 -7.01
N PRO A 251 -15.00 -11.06 -6.55
CA PRO A 251 -13.96 -11.54 -5.64
C PRO A 251 -12.56 -11.51 -6.27
N PHE A 252 -12.45 -11.81 -7.57
CA PHE A 252 -11.18 -11.76 -8.31
C PHE A 252 -10.70 -10.32 -8.52
N GLN A 253 -11.62 -9.40 -8.83
CA GLN A 253 -11.29 -7.97 -8.94
C GLN A 253 -10.80 -7.40 -7.60
N ALA A 254 -11.49 -7.70 -6.51
CA ALA A 254 -11.06 -7.27 -5.17
C ALA A 254 -9.70 -7.85 -4.79
N ALA A 255 -9.46 -9.15 -5.06
CA ALA A 255 -8.17 -9.78 -4.84
C ALA A 255 -7.07 -9.14 -5.68
N TRP A 256 -7.34 -8.86 -6.97
CA TRP A 256 -6.39 -8.18 -7.86
C TRP A 256 -6.05 -6.77 -7.41
N VAL A 257 -7.05 -5.97 -7.02
CA VAL A 257 -6.86 -4.59 -6.52
C VAL A 257 -5.97 -4.58 -5.27
N ASN A 258 -6.24 -5.50 -4.32
CA ASN A 258 -5.41 -5.63 -3.13
C ASN A 258 -3.99 -6.10 -3.45
N LEU A 259 -3.84 -7.09 -4.34
CA LEU A 259 -2.54 -7.59 -4.78
C LEU A 259 -1.74 -6.50 -5.50
N ARG A 260 -2.38 -5.73 -6.38
CA ARG A 260 -1.78 -4.57 -7.05
C ARG A 260 -1.30 -3.54 -6.03
N ALA A 261 -2.10 -3.21 -5.03
CA ALA A 261 -1.68 -2.30 -3.96
C ALA A 261 -0.45 -2.84 -3.22
N MET A 262 -0.42 -4.15 -2.91
CA MET A 262 0.74 -4.79 -2.29
C MET A 262 2.00 -4.69 -3.16
N PHE A 263 1.90 -4.86 -4.48
CA PHE A 263 3.04 -4.70 -5.39
C PHE A 263 3.48 -3.25 -5.49
N VAL A 264 2.55 -2.30 -5.60
CA VAL A 264 2.88 -0.87 -5.75
C VAL A 264 3.53 -0.33 -4.48
N TYR A 265 2.94 -0.57 -3.31
CA TYR A 265 3.49 -0.09 -2.04
C TYR A 265 4.64 -0.96 -1.51
N GLY A 266 4.77 -2.21 -1.97
CA GLY A 266 5.83 -3.14 -1.62
C GLY A 266 6.90 -3.30 -2.70
N ALA A 267 7.01 -2.37 -3.60
CA ALA A 267 7.97 -2.43 -4.70
C ALA A 267 9.42 -2.59 -4.22
N ASP A 268 9.76 -2.09 -3.04
CA ASP A 268 11.05 -2.30 -2.40
C ASP A 268 11.33 -3.78 -2.13
N PHE A 269 10.35 -4.52 -1.65
CA PHE A 269 10.49 -5.95 -1.40
C PHE A 269 10.51 -6.75 -2.71
N PHE A 270 9.61 -6.46 -3.64
CA PHE A 270 9.47 -7.22 -4.88
C PHE A 270 10.55 -6.88 -5.91
N ALA A 271 11.22 -5.72 -5.79
CA ALA A 271 12.33 -5.33 -6.65
C ALA A 271 13.69 -5.47 -5.95
N LEU A 272 13.88 -4.88 -4.75
CA LEU A 272 15.21 -4.82 -4.13
C LEU A 272 15.74 -6.19 -3.72
N LYS A 273 14.97 -6.99 -2.96
CA LYS A 273 15.46 -8.29 -2.47
C LYS A 273 15.65 -9.31 -3.59
N PRO A 274 14.67 -9.53 -4.51
CA PRO A 274 14.90 -10.37 -5.67
C PRO A 274 16.03 -9.84 -6.56
N GLY A 275 16.13 -8.51 -6.72
CA GLY A 275 17.19 -7.86 -7.48
C GLY A 275 18.57 -8.19 -6.93
N LEU A 276 18.75 -8.13 -5.61
CA LEU A 276 20.02 -8.53 -4.97
C LEU A 276 20.34 -10.02 -5.16
N ALA A 277 19.32 -10.89 -5.11
CA ALA A 277 19.50 -12.31 -5.36
C ALA A 277 19.87 -12.60 -6.82
N LEU A 278 19.17 -11.95 -7.78
CA LEU A 278 19.50 -12.05 -9.21
C LEU A 278 20.90 -11.54 -9.51
N LEU A 279 21.26 -10.38 -8.95
CA LEU A 279 22.60 -9.81 -9.12
C LEU A 279 23.67 -10.73 -8.57
N GLY A 280 23.50 -11.27 -7.35
CA GLY A 280 24.45 -12.19 -6.75
C GLY A 280 24.62 -13.47 -7.57
N LEU A 281 23.52 -14.11 -7.97
CA LEU A 281 23.53 -15.30 -8.80
C LEU A 281 24.13 -15.02 -10.18
N GLY A 282 23.76 -13.90 -10.78
CA GLY A 282 24.30 -13.46 -12.07
C GLY A 282 25.80 -13.27 -12.04
N LEU A 283 26.35 -12.58 -11.01
CA LEU A 283 27.80 -12.39 -10.85
C LEU A 283 28.54 -13.70 -10.60
N VAL A 284 27.97 -14.60 -9.79
CA VAL A 284 28.55 -15.94 -9.54
C VAL A 284 28.65 -16.76 -10.83
N LEU A 285 27.70 -16.61 -11.75
CA LEU A 285 27.76 -17.29 -13.05
C LEU A 285 28.64 -16.56 -14.07
N THR A 286 28.65 -15.22 -14.08
CA THR A 286 29.34 -14.45 -15.11
C THR A 286 30.83 -14.31 -14.86
N LEU A 287 31.25 -13.97 -13.62
CA LEU A 287 32.65 -13.64 -13.32
C LEU A 287 33.60 -14.83 -13.48
N PRO A 288 33.32 -16.06 -12.99
CA PRO A 288 34.23 -17.19 -13.19
C PRO A 288 34.39 -17.58 -14.67
N LEU A 289 33.31 -17.40 -15.45
CA LEU A 289 33.31 -17.75 -16.88
C LEU A 289 33.92 -16.68 -17.78
N ALA A 290 34.30 -15.51 -17.23
CA ALA A 290 34.93 -14.44 -18.02
C ALA A 290 36.28 -14.86 -18.61
N LEU A 291 36.99 -15.80 -17.98
CA LEU A 291 38.30 -16.31 -18.43
C LEU A 291 38.21 -17.58 -19.28
N GLY A 292 37.01 -18.05 -19.54
CA GLY A 292 36.71 -19.23 -20.36
C GLY A 292 35.82 -20.27 -19.69
N PRO A 293 35.57 -21.40 -20.32
CA PRO A 293 34.72 -22.47 -19.78
C PRO A 293 35.30 -23.07 -18.50
N VAL A 294 34.40 -23.39 -17.53
CA VAL A 294 34.76 -24.02 -16.26
C VAL A 294 34.06 -25.38 -16.16
N THR A 295 34.81 -26.44 -15.91
CA THR A 295 34.29 -27.81 -15.74
C THR A 295 34.24 -28.18 -14.26
N ILE A 296 33.09 -28.57 -13.76
CA ILE A 296 32.90 -29.06 -12.40
C ILE A 296 32.26 -30.44 -12.46
N GLY A 297 33.06 -31.47 -12.13
CA GLY A 297 32.64 -32.86 -12.29
C GLY A 297 32.40 -33.19 -13.77
N SER A 298 31.21 -33.64 -14.12
CA SER A 298 30.80 -33.98 -15.49
C SER A 298 30.13 -32.83 -16.24
N ILE A 299 29.96 -31.64 -15.61
CA ILE A 299 29.27 -30.51 -16.20
C ILE A 299 30.25 -29.45 -16.61
N THR A 300 30.21 -29.03 -17.87
CA THR A 300 30.99 -27.91 -18.40
C THR A 300 30.11 -26.68 -18.52
N PHE A 301 30.42 -25.67 -17.75
CA PHE A 301 29.81 -24.36 -17.85
C PHE A 301 30.55 -23.56 -18.91
N SER A 302 29.82 -23.11 -19.92
CA SER A 302 30.37 -22.40 -21.07
C SER A 302 29.60 -21.11 -21.34
N LEU A 303 29.78 -20.53 -22.51
CA LEU A 303 29.19 -19.27 -22.93
C LEU A 303 27.68 -19.15 -22.66
N TYR A 304 26.88 -20.21 -22.86
CA TYR A 304 25.44 -20.14 -22.62
C TYR A 304 25.10 -19.90 -21.13
N TRP A 305 25.86 -20.50 -20.22
CA TRP A 305 25.74 -20.23 -18.78
C TRP A 305 26.18 -18.81 -18.43
N MET A 306 27.23 -18.31 -19.12
CA MET A 306 27.68 -16.94 -18.96
C MET A 306 26.62 -15.93 -19.46
N LEU A 307 26.00 -16.18 -20.60
CA LEU A 307 24.91 -15.34 -21.13
C LEU A 307 23.68 -15.33 -20.17
N PHE A 308 23.37 -16.49 -19.61
CA PHE A 308 22.33 -16.59 -18.59
C PHE A 308 22.69 -15.77 -17.32
N GLY A 309 23.93 -15.89 -16.86
CA GLY A 309 24.46 -15.07 -15.75
C GLY A 309 24.45 -13.58 -16.07
N ALA A 310 24.82 -13.20 -17.30
CA ALA A 310 24.77 -11.83 -17.80
C ALA A 310 23.36 -11.26 -17.75
N MET A 311 22.37 -12.00 -18.22
CA MET A 311 20.94 -11.63 -18.14
C MET A 311 20.53 -11.41 -16.67
N LEU A 312 20.87 -12.34 -15.77
CA LEU A 312 20.53 -12.21 -14.35
C LEU A 312 21.23 -10.99 -13.71
N THR A 313 22.48 -10.69 -14.08
CA THR A 313 23.21 -9.52 -13.59
C THR A 313 22.54 -8.24 -14.00
N ILE A 314 22.18 -8.09 -15.28
CA ILE A 314 21.52 -6.90 -15.82
C ILE A 314 20.16 -6.69 -15.17
N LEU A 315 19.31 -7.73 -15.10
CA LEU A 315 18.03 -7.68 -14.42
C LEU A 315 18.17 -7.38 -12.93
N GLY A 316 19.21 -7.94 -12.29
CA GLY A 316 19.52 -7.69 -10.89
C GLY A 316 19.89 -6.24 -10.62
N VAL A 317 20.78 -5.64 -11.41
CA VAL A 317 21.16 -4.22 -11.30
C VAL A 317 19.95 -3.33 -11.47
N GLN A 318 19.15 -3.55 -12.51
CA GLN A 318 17.94 -2.77 -12.75
C GLN A 318 16.94 -2.89 -11.58
N SER A 319 16.67 -4.11 -11.10
CA SER A 319 15.75 -4.34 -10.00
C SER A 319 16.21 -3.73 -8.68
N VAL A 320 17.51 -3.76 -8.40
CA VAL A 320 18.08 -3.10 -7.20
C VAL A 320 17.83 -1.60 -7.25
N PHE A 321 18.15 -0.93 -8.36
CA PHE A 321 17.88 0.50 -8.48
C PHE A 321 16.41 0.85 -8.38
N LEU A 322 15.53 0.08 -9.04
CA LEU A 322 14.08 0.29 -8.94
C LEU A 322 13.60 0.15 -7.49
N GLY A 323 14.11 -0.85 -6.75
CA GLY A 323 13.79 -1.02 -5.34
C GLY A 323 14.27 0.15 -4.46
N CYS A 324 15.46 0.67 -4.71
CA CYS A 324 15.98 1.85 -4.01
C CYS A 324 15.15 3.10 -4.30
N ILE A 325 14.78 3.34 -5.57
CA ILE A 325 13.93 4.45 -5.98
C ILE A 325 12.54 4.33 -5.34
N ALA A 326 11.95 3.13 -5.35
CA ALA A 326 10.66 2.89 -4.71
C ALA A 326 10.69 3.19 -3.21
N GLN A 327 11.73 2.76 -2.48
CA GLN A 327 11.91 3.10 -1.07
C GLN A 327 12.00 4.62 -0.85
N VAL A 328 12.66 5.35 -1.73
CA VAL A 328 12.77 6.82 -1.64
C VAL A 328 11.43 7.51 -1.92
N LEU A 329 10.68 7.02 -2.90
CA LEU A 329 9.38 7.59 -3.27
C LEU A 329 8.32 7.41 -2.17
N TYR A 330 8.33 6.26 -1.49
CA TYR A 330 7.40 5.93 -0.40
C TYR A 330 7.93 6.28 0.99
N ASP A 331 9.12 6.90 1.10
CA ASP A 331 9.73 7.24 2.39
C ASP A 331 9.01 8.41 3.06
N ARG A 332 8.22 8.10 4.08
CA ARG A 332 7.56 9.08 4.97
C ARG A 332 8.43 9.48 6.17
N THR A 333 9.51 8.75 6.44
CA THR A 333 10.38 8.96 7.62
C THR A 333 11.68 9.69 7.31
N GLY A 334 12.00 9.86 6.03
CA GLY A 334 13.26 10.41 5.55
C GLY A 334 14.45 9.48 5.73
N ARG A 335 14.25 8.23 6.21
CA ARG A 335 15.34 7.27 6.46
C ARG A 335 15.89 6.69 5.17
N ALA A 336 15.04 6.21 4.29
CA ALA A 336 15.46 5.67 3.00
C ALA A 336 16.10 6.76 2.14
N ARG A 337 15.56 7.98 2.14
CA ARG A 337 16.17 9.15 1.48
C ARG A 337 17.58 9.41 1.96
N ARG A 338 17.81 9.42 3.28
CA ARG A 338 19.16 9.61 3.84
C ARG A 338 20.08 8.43 3.54
N HIS A 339 19.59 7.19 3.63
CA HIS A 339 20.39 6.00 3.38
C HIS A 339 20.83 5.93 1.92
N TRP A 340 19.91 5.96 0.97
CA TRP A 340 20.23 5.82 -0.45
C TRP A 340 20.94 7.04 -1.02
N GLY A 341 20.64 8.25 -0.55
CA GLY A 341 21.38 9.46 -0.92
C GLY A 341 22.85 9.46 -0.47
N ARG A 342 23.17 8.75 0.64
CA ARG A 342 24.57 8.56 1.09
C ARG A 342 25.26 7.41 0.35
N THR A 343 24.52 6.33 0.05
CA THR A 343 25.04 5.14 -0.65
C THR A 343 25.36 5.47 -2.11
N PHE A 344 24.41 6.07 -2.82
CA PHE A 344 24.57 6.47 -4.23
C PHE A 344 24.78 7.98 -4.33
N ARG A 345 25.96 8.43 -3.89
CA ARG A 345 26.35 9.85 -4.03
C ARG A 345 26.46 10.20 -5.52
N TYR A 346 25.76 11.24 -5.97
CA TYR A 346 25.66 11.60 -7.39
C TYR A 346 26.98 11.52 -8.14
N THR A 347 27.93 12.40 -7.81
CA THR A 347 29.23 12.49 -8.52
C THR A 347 29.99 11.18 -8.48
N ARG A 348 30.06 10.54 -7.30
CA ARG A 348 30.80 9.27 -7.16
C ARG A 348 30.20 8.16 -8.02
N THR A 349 28.86 8.03 -8.02
CA THR A 349 28.18 6.97 -8.76
C THR A 349 28.26 7.21 -10.26
N VAL A 350 28.12 8.46 -10.72
CA VAL A 350 28.25 8.81 -12.13
C VAL A 350 29.68 8.59 -12.64
N VAL A 351 30.69 8.99 -11.88
CA VAL A 351 32.10 8.74 -12.25
C VAL A 351 32.38 7.23 -12.29
N LEU A 352 31.92 6.47 -11.30
CA LEU A 352 32.11 5.01 -11.27
C LEU A 352 31.41 4.35 -12.47
N ALA A 353 30.20 4.78 -12.81
CA ALA A 353 29.50 4.30 -14.00
C ALA A 353 30.30 4.60 -15.28
N GLY A 354 30.84 5.82 -15.42
CA GLY A 354 31.69 6.18 -16.55
C GLY A 354 32.96 5.33 -16.65
N VAL A 355 33.65 5.12 -15.54
CA VAL A 355 34.84 4.25 -15.51
C VAL A 355 34.49 2.81 -15.86
N THR A 356 33.39 2.27 -15.30
CA THR A 356 32.94 0.90 -15.61
C THR A 356 32.53 0.76 -17.08
N PHE A 357 31.91 1.78 -17.66
CA PHE A 357 31.58 1.81 -19.09
C PHE A 357 32.84 1.72 -19.95
N LEU A 358 33.85 2.58 -19.69
CA LEU A 358 35.10 2.59 -20.43
C LEU A 358 35.89 1.28 -20.25
N ALA A 359 35.85 0.69 -19.06
CA ALA A 359 36.45 -0.63 -18.82
C ALA A 359 35.71 -1.71 -19.65
N GLY A 360 34.38 -1.64 -19.76
CA GLY A 360 33.61 -2.52 -20.64
C GLY A 360 34.00 -2.40 -22.10
N VAL A 361 34.14 -1.17 -22.62
CA VAL A 361 34.63 -0.92 -23.99
C VAL A 361 36.04 -1.51 -24.17
N ALA A 362 36.93 -1.34 -23.19
CA ALA A 362 38.29 -1.88 -23.29
C ALA A 362 38.32 -3.42 -23.34
N LEU A 363 37.37 -4.11 -22.68
CA LEU A 363 37.24 -5.56 -22.74
C LEU A 363 36.73 -6.07 -24.09
N ASP A 364 36.00 -5.24 -24.85
CA ASP A 364 35.49 -5.60 -26.19
C ASP A 364 36.53 -5.39 -27.32
N ILE A 365 37.54 -4.54 -27.08
CA ILE A 365 38.57 -4.22 -28.08
C ILE A 365 39.29 -5.47 -28.65
N PRO A 366 39.73 -6.45 -27.85
CA PRO A 366 40.41 -7.63 -28.37
C PRO A 366 39.58 -8.40 -29.40
N LEU A 367 38.28 -8.61 -29.09
CA LEU A 367 37.34 -9.30 -29.99
C LEU A 367 37.12 -8.51 -31.30
N ILE A 368 36.98 -7.19 -31.18
CA ILE A 368 36.83 -6.31 -32.36
C ILE A 368 38.07 -6.37 -33.24
N VAL A 369 39.26 -6.33 -32.66
CA VAL A 369 40.54 -6.43 -33.42
C VAL A 369 40.67 -7.77 -34.11
N GLU A 370 40.37 -8.88 -33.42
CA GLU A 370 40.33 -10.23 -34.00
C GLU A 370 39.36 -10.33 -35.16
N TYR A 371 38.15 -9.79 -35.02
CA TYR A 371 37.11 -9.76 -36.04
C TYR A 371 37.56 -8.98 -37.30
N MET A 372 38.24 -7.83 -37.11
CA MET A 372 38.77 -7.04 -38.19
C MET A 372 39.98 -7.72 -38.87
N ALA A 373 40.84 -8.43 -38.13
CA ALA A 373 41.99 -9.14 -38.66
C ALA A 373 41.60 -10.38 -39.45
N ASN A 374 40.41 -10.94 -39.24
CA ASN A 374 39.92 -12.15 -39.92
C ASN A 374 38.85 -11.85 -40.98
N ASP A 375 39.00 -10.77 -41.75
CA ASP A 375 38.08 -10.38 -42.82
C ASP A 375 36.59 -10.35 -42.39
N TRP A 376 36.33 -9.76 -41.23
CA TRP A 376 35.00 -9.63 -40.63
C TRP A 376 34.32 -10.99 -40.34
N SER A 377 35.11 -12.01 -40.03
CA SER A 377 34.62 -13.32 -39.60
C SER A 377 35.26 -13.72 -38.28
N LEU A 378 34.52 -14.47 -37.44
CA LEU A 378 35.11 -15.07 -36.25
C LEU A 378 35.54 -16.50 -36.60
N PRO A 379 36.75 -16.91 -36.22
CA PRO A 379 37.18 -18.30 -36.41
C PRO A 379 36.30 -19.24 -35.57
N GLY A 380 36.13 -20.46 -36.04
CA GLY A 380 35.17 -21.42 -35.50
C GLY A 380 35.49 -21.90 -34.06
N GLY A 381 35.14 -21.10 -33.11
CA GLY A 381 35.23 -21.39 -31.67
C GLY A 381 35.24 -20.08 -30.88
N ILE A 382 34.46 -20.04 -29.79
CA ILE A 382 34.42 -18.87 -28.92
C ILE A 382 35.57 -19.00 -27.90
N GLY A 383 36.64 -18.26 -28.15
CA GLY A 383 37.84 -18.16 -27.26
C GLY A 383 37.57 -17.31 -26.02
N THR A 384 38.65 -17.06 -25.28
CA THR A 384 38.65 -16.18 -24.09
C THR A 384 38.19 -14.75 -24.44
N GLU A 385 38.51 -14.27 -25.64
CA GLU A 385 38.13 -12.96 -26.14
C GLU A 385 36.63 -12.78 -26.21
N GLY A 386 35.92 -13.82 -26.65
CA GLY A 386 34.44 -13.80 -26.67
C GLY A 386 33.80 -13.79 -25.27
N HIS A 387 34.40 -14.48 -24.30
CA HIS A 387 33.96 -14.44 -22.92
C HIS A 387 34.25 -13.05 -22.28
N LEU A 388 35.41 -12.45 -22.53
CA LEU A 388 35.74 -11.10 -22.08
C LEU A 388 34.77 -10.04 -22.71
N ALA A 389 34.45 -10.19 -23.98
CA ALA A 389 33.50 -9.30 -24.64
C ALA A 389 32.09 -9.38 -24.03
N VAL A 390 31.61 -10.58 -23.68
CA VAL A 390 30.34 -10.69 -22.94
C VAL A 390 30.40 -9.95 -21.60
N LEU A 391 31.54 -10.06 -20.87
CA LEU A 391 31.71 -9.31 -19.62
C LEU A 391 31.77 -7.80 -19.89
N GLY A 392 32.39 -7.35 -20.98
CA GLY A 392 32.43 -5.97 -21.44
C GLY A 392 31.03 -5.41 -21.71
N LEU A 393 30.22 -6.15 -22.46
CA LEU A 393 28.82 -5.79 -22.71
C LEU A 393 27.98 -5.68 -21.42
N VAL A 394 28.13 -6.64 -20.48
CA VAL A 394 27.45 -6.58 -19.17
C VAL A 394 27.88 -5.33 -18.40
N ALA A 395 29.17 -4.99 -18.41
CA ALA A 395 29.68 -3.80 -17.73
C ALA A 395 29.13 -2.53 -18.35
N MET A 396 29.11 -2.40 -19.69
CA MET A 396 28.54 -1.26 -20.40
C MET A 396 27.05 -1.08 -20.14
N ILE A 397 26.24 -2.14 -20.26
CA ILE A 397 24.80 -2.08 -20.04
C ILE A 397 24.50 -1.75 -18.57
N SER A 398 25.17 -2.44 -17.63
CA SER A 398 24.98 -2.22 -16.20
C SER A 398 25.38 -0.81 -15.76
N SER A 399 26.46 -0.26 -16.34
CA SER A 399 26.90 1.10 -16.04
C SER A 399 25.94 2.15 -16.58
N PHE A 400 25.39 1.95 -17.79
CA PHE A 400 24.34 2.82 -18.34
C PHE A 400 23.05 2.80 -17.48
N ILE A 401 22.65 1.61 -17.04
CA ILE A 401 21.54 1.45 -16.11
C ILE A 401 21.82 2.19 -14.78
N ALA A 402 23.02 2.03 -14.22
CA ALA A 402 23.42 2.70 -12.99
C ALA A 402 23.43 4.23 -13.16
N PHE A 403 23.92 4.74 -14.28
CA PHE A 403 23.90 6.17 -14.60
C PHE A 403 22.47 6.71 -14.67
N THR A 404 21.60 6.13 -15.49
CA THR A 404 20.23 6.61 -15.70
C THR A 404 19.38 6.52 -14.43
N ASN A 405 19.50 5.42 -13.68
CA ASN A 405 18.79 5.27 -12.41
C ASN A 405 19.35 6.17 -11.30
N THR A 406 20.62 6.54 -11.35
CA THR A 406 21.18 7.54 -10.42
C THR A 406 20.57 8.91 -10.65
N LEU A 407 20.33 9.32 -11.90
CA LEU A 407 19.62 10.55 -12.21
C LEU A 407 18.20 10.53 -11.63
N LEU A 408 17.46 9.43 -11.87
CA LEU A 408 16.10 9.25 -11.35
C LEU A 408 16.06 9.24 -9.81
N LEU A 409 17.00 8.55 -9.17
CA LEU A 409 17.11 8.50 -7.71
C LEU A 409 17.32 9.91 -7.13
N HIS A 410 18.24 10.68 -7.71
CA HIS A 410 18.50 12.04 -7.26
C HIS A 410 17.36 13.00 -7.56
N ALA A 411 16.65 12.84 -8.67
CA ALA A 411 15.41 13.57 -8.93
C ALA A 411 14.33 13.26 -7.87
N ALA A 412 14.21 11.99 -7.47
CA ALA A 412 13.28 11.57 -6.40
C ALA A 412 13.70 12.08 -5.00
N LEU A 413 14.99 12.37 -4.78
CA LEU A 413 15.53 12.92 -3.54
C LEU A 413 15.28 14.43 -3.39
N LEU A 414 14.98 15.15 -4.47
CA LEU A 414 14.67 16.59 -4.40
C LEU A 414 13.47 16.83 -3.49
N PRO A 415 13.50 17.89 -2.67
CA PRO A 415 12.37 18.25 -1.82
C PRO A 415 11.15 18.52 -2.71
N ARG A 416 10.06 17.80 -2.44
CA ARG A 416 8.78 18.16 -3.04
C ARG A 416 8.40 19.54 -2.49
N ARG A 417 8.31 20.55 -3.34
CA ARG A 417 7.70 21.82 -2.94
C ARG A 417 6.27 21.48 -2.49
N PRO A 418 5.81 21.96 -1.33
CA PRO A 418 4.40 21.92 -1.04
C PRO A 418 3.71 22.62 -2.22
N VAL A 419 2.76 21.94 -2.83
CA VAL A 419 1.81 22.60 -3.72
C VAL A 419 1.08 23.57 -2.80
N THR A 420 1.47 24.84 -2.83
CA THR A 420 0.69 25.90 -2.19
C THR A 420 -0.65 25.90 -2.89
N PRO A 421 -1.75 25.76 -2.12
CA PRO A 421 -3.10 25.80 -2.69
C PRO A 421 -3.36 27.12 -3.43
#